data_aa523a2b9c560adc559b2d7a57030e4f
#
_entry.id   aa523a2b9c560adc559b2d7a57030e4f
#
_cell.length_a   1.000
_cell.length_b   1.000
_cell.length_c   1.000
_cell.angle_alpha   90.00
_cell.angle_beta   90.00
_cell.angle_gamma   90.00
#
_symmetry.space_group_name_H-M   'P 1'
#
loop_
_entity.id
_entity.type
_entity.pdbx_description
1 polymer ?
#
loop_
_entity_poly.entity_id
_entity_poly.type
_entity_poly.pdbx_seq_one_letter_code
_entity_poly.pdbx_strand_id
1 'polypeptide(L)'
;MKKDCNFVNKLREIGLRPTKQRVKICELLFLRDKTFHFTINDLVKKISDEMNEKISLATVYNTVHAFQKKGHLKEIAINSDKTYYDTNTSVHHH
;
A
#
# COMPACT_ATOMS: atom_id res chain seq x y z
N MET A 1 -8.73 10.12 15.60
CA MET A 1 -8.61 10.44 15.43
C MET A 1 -7.87 10.81 14.69
N LYS A 2 -7.36 11.04 14.20
CA LYS A 2 -6.58 11.56 13.53
C LYS A 2 -5.76 10.72 12.74
N LYS A 3 -5.93 9.44 12.53
CA LYS A 3 -5.20 8.60 11.65
C LYS A 3 -5.34 9.01 10.22
N ASP A 4 -6.50 9.51 9.86
CA ASP A 4 -6.71 9.95 8.50
C ASP A 4 -5.75 11.04 8.10
N CYS A 5 -5.45 11.91 9.00
CA CYS A 5 -4.54 12.99 8.70
C CYS A 5 -3.16 12.47 8.39
N ASN A 6 -2.77 11.42 9.09
CA ASN A 6 -1.46 10.84 8.85
C ASN A 6 -1.34 10.27 7.45
N PHE A 7 -2.40 9.67 6.96
CA PHE A 7 -2.34 9.09 5.63
C PHE A 7 -2.28 10.15 4.56
N VAL A 8 -3.02 11.24 4.75
CA VAL A 8 -2.95 12.34 3.81
C VAL A 8 -1.53 12.88 3.73
N ASN A 9 -0.93 13.12 4.87
CA ASN A 9 0.44 13.61 4.91
C ASN A 9 1.43 12.60 4.35
N LYS A 10 1.20 11.34 4.65
CA LYS A 10 2.06 10.28 4.17
C LYS A 10 2.06 10.24 2.65
N LEU A 11 0.90 10.40 2.04
CA LEU A 11 0.81 10.42 0.60
C LEU A 11 1.51 11.64 0.01
N ARG A 12 1.34 12.79 0.63
CA ARG A 12 2.00 13.98 0.15
C ARG A 12 3.51 13.88 0.23
N GLU A 13 4.00 13.24 1.26
CA GLU A 13 5.44 13.10 1.44
C GLU A 13 6.06 12.28 0.34
N ILE A 14 5.33 11.37 -0.25
CA ILE A 14 5.88 10.57 -1.34
C ILE A 14 5.47 11.11 -2.70
N GLY A 15 4.89 12.32 -2.72
CA GLY A 15 4.60 12.98 -3.98
C GLY A 15 3.29 12.60 -4.63
N LEU A 16 2.36 12.06 -3.86
CA LEU A 16 1.08 11.64 -4.41
C LEU A 16 -0.04 12.52 -3.88
N ARG A 17 -1.02 12.75 -4.74
CA ARG A 17 -2.19 13.50 -4.34
C ARG A 17 -3.08 12.61 -3.48
N PRO A 18 -3.51 13.07 -2.31
CA PRO A 18 -4.40 12.27 -1.47
C PRO A 18 -5.78 12.21 -2.08
N THR A 19 -6.18 11.03 -2.50
CA THR A 19 -7.54 10.79 -3.00
C THR A 19 -8.17 9.76 -2.09
N LYS A 20 -9.48 9.62 -2.20
CA LYS A 20 -10.18 8.63 -1.40
C LYS A 20 -9.60 7.26 -1.59
N GLN A 21 -9.32 6.90 -2.83
CA GLN A 21 -8.80 5.57 -3.12
C GLN A 21 -7.41 5.39 -2.54
N ARG A 22 -6.56 6.39 -2.66
CA ARG A 22 -5.20 6.28 -2.12
C ARG A 22 -5.19 6.24 -0.61
N VAL A 23 -6.07 7.02 0.03
CA VAL A 23 -6.18 6.97 1.47
C VAL A 23 -6.64 5.59 1.91
N LYS A 24 -7.58 4.99 1.17
CA LYS A 24 -8.03 3.65 1.50
C LYS A 24 -6.91 2.63 1.38
N ILE A 25 -6.07 2.79 0.37
CA ILE A 25 -4.91 1.93 0.23
C ILE A 25 -4.03 2.05 1.46
N CYS A 26 -3.79 3.27 1.92
CA CYS A 26 -2.97 3.47 3.11
C CYS A 26 -3.59 2.80 4.33
N GLU A 27 -4.91 2.91 4.47
CA GLU A 27 -5.57 2.28 5.61
C GLU A 27 -5.35 0.78 5.60
N LEU A 28 -5.47 0.17 4.44
CA LEU A 28 -5.30 -1.27 4.36
C LEU A 28 -3.87 -1.69 4.61
N LEU A 29 -2.93 -0.85 4.22
CA LEU A 29 -1.53 -1.21 4.37
C LEU A 29 -1.00 -0.92 5.76
N PHE A 30 -1.39 0.20 6.34
CA PHE A 30 -0.70 0.69 7.54
C PHE A 30 -1.54 0.76 8.80
N LEU A 31 -2.82 0.49 8.71
CA LEU A 31 -3.64 0.47 9.92
C LEU A 31 -3.71 -0.90 10.56
N ARG A 32 -2.86 -1.79 10.15
CA ARG A 32 -2.90 -3.14 10.69
C ARG A 32 -1.90 -3.27 11.81
N ASP A 33 -2.26 -4.08 12.78
CA ASP A 33 -1.35 -4.37 13.88
C ASP A 33 -0.22 -5.27 13.44
N LYS A 34 -0.46 -6.05 12.43
CA LYS A 34 0.54 -6.99 11.95
C LYS A 34 0.96 -6.66 10.56
N THR A 35 2.17 -7.01 10.24
CA THR A 35 2.63 -6.90 8.87
C THR A 35 1.97 -7.99 8.03
N PHE A 36 1.90 -7.77 6.76
CA PHE A 36 1.37 -8.79 5.86
C PHE A 36 1.95 -8.56 4.48
N HIS A 37 1.83 -9.56 3.65
CA HIS A 37 2.29 -9.42 2.27
C HIS A 37 1.12 -9.66 1.32
N PHE A 38 1.22 -9.07 0.17
CA PHE A 38 0.11 -9.05 -0.77
C PHE A 38 0.64 -8.84 -2.19
N THR A 39 -0.18 -9.21 -3.17
CA THR A 39 0.12 -8.84 -4.55
C THR A 39 -0.75 -7.63 -4.89
N ILE A 40 -0.42 -6.98 -5.98
CA ILE A 40 -1.22 -5.84 -6.44
C ILE A 40 -2.65 -6.28 -6.71
N ASN A 41 -2.84 -7.44 -7.33
CA ASN A 41 -4.18 -7.91 -7.63
C ASN A 41 -4.99 -8.17 -6.36
N ASP A 42 -4.35 -8.69 -5.33
CA ASP A 42 -5.01 -8.90 -4.05
C ASP A 42 -5.52 -7.58 -3.49
N LEU A 43 -4.69 -6.56 -3.58
CA LEU A 43 -5.04 -5.27 -3.03
C LEU A 43 -6.15 -4.61 -3.82
N VAL A 44 -6.11 -4.71 -5.16
CA VAL A 44 -7.16 -4.16 -6.00
C VAL A 44 -8.50 -4.77 -5.61
N LYS A 45 -8.51 -6.08 -5.45
CA LYS A 45 -9.75 -6.77 -5.13
C LYS A 45 -10.29 -6.35 -3.78
N LYS A 46 -9.41 -6.26 -2.81
CA LYS A 46 -9.83 -5.89 -1.47
C LYS A 46 -10.36 -4.47 -1.42
N ILE A 47 -9.69 -3.56 -2.07
CA ILE A 47 -10.12 -2.18 -2.07
C ILE A 47 -11.44 -2.03 -2.80
N SER A 48 -11.57 -2.69 -3.95
CA SER A 48 -12.81 -2.62 -4.70
C SER A 48 -13.97 -3.14 -3.88
N ASP A 49 -13.75 -4.21 -3.13
CA ASP A 49 -14.80 -4.77 -2.30
C ASP A 49 -15.18 -3.82 -1.18
N GLU A 50 -14.19 -3.24 -0.53
CA GLU A 50 -14.47 -2.42 0.64
C GLU A 50 -15.06 -1.07 0.27
N MET A 51 -14.66 -0.52 -0.87
CA MET A 51 -15.21 0.76 -1.29
C MET A 51 -16.46 0.61 -2.14
N ASN A 52 -16.76 -0.63 -2.53
CA ASN A 52 -17.91 -0.91 -3.36
C ASN A 52 -17.84 -0.10 -4.66
N GLU A 53 -16.67 0.00 -5.22
CA GLU A 53 -16.49 0.67 -6.49
C GLU A 53 -15.22 0.14 -7.13
N LYS A 54 -15.13 0.30 -8.43
CA LYS A 54 -13.96 -0.16 -9.13
C LYS A 54 -12.79 0.76 -8.91
N ILE A 55 -11.63 0.18 -8.74
CA ILE A 55 -10.42 0.97 -8.65
C ILE A 55 -9.50 0.43 -9.73
N SER A 56 -8.76 1.30 -10.39
CA SER A 56 -7.91 0.86 -11.47
C SER A 56 -6.64 0.23 -10.92
N LEU A 57 -6.17 -0.75 -11.66
CA LEU A 57 -4.93 -1.41 -11.32
C LEU A 57 -3.78 -0.40 -11.27
N ALA A 58 -3.79 0.55 -12.20
CA ALA A 58 -2.74 1.54 -12.26
C ALA A 58 -2.68 2.40 -10.99
N THR A 59 -3.84 2.76 -10.45
CA THR A 59 -3.88 3.57 -9.25
C THR A 59 -3.25 2.82 -8.08
N VAL A 60 -3.60 1.55 -7.94
CA VAL A 60 -3.05 0.75 -6.86
C VAL A 60 -1.56 0.55 -7.07
N TYR A 61 -1.17 0.20 -8.28
CA TYR A 61 0.25 -0.03 -8.56
C TYR A 61 1.08 1.22 -8.29
N ASN A 62 0.63 2.37 -8.77
CA ASN A 62 1.38 3.59 -8.59
C ASN A 62 1.54 3.95 -7.13
N THR A 63 0.48 3.75 -6.35
CA THR A 63 0.53 4.06 -4.94
C THR A 63 1.49 3.13 -4.20
N VAL A 64 1.35 1.83 -4.46
CA VAL A 64 2.21 0.85 -3.80
C VAL A 64 3.66 1.08 -4.19
N HIS A 65 3.89 1.32 -5.47
CA HIS A 65 5.26 1.51 -5.96
C HIS A 65 5.90 2.74 -5.35
N ALA A 66 5.13 3.81 -5.18
CA ALA A 66 5.66 5.03 -4.57
C ALA A 66 6.08 4.78 -3.13
N PHE A 67 5.27 4.02 -2.39
CA PHE A 67 5.63 3.68 -1.02
C PHE A 67 6.84 2.76 -0.98
N GLN A 68 6.92 1.84 -1.90
CA GLN A 68 8.04 0.92 -1.95
C GLN A 68 9.33 1.66 -2.24
N LYS A 69 9.30 2.63 -3.15
CA LYS A 69 10.48 3.40 -3.47
C LYS A 69 10.98 4.24 -2.29
N LYS A 70 10.08 4.63 -1.41
CA LYS A 70 10.47 5.41 -0.24
C LYS A 70 10.79 4.55 0.96
N GLY A 71 10.74 3.25 0.81
CA GLY A 71 11.12 2.36 1.90
C GLY A 71 10.01 1.98 2.85
N HIS A 72 8.77 2.33 2.52
CA HIS A 72 7.66 1.96 3.40
C HIS A 72 7.16 0.56 3.14
N LEU A 73 7.51 -0.01 2.00
CA LEU A 73 7.13 -1.37 1.64
C LEU A 73 8.34 -2.05 1.05
N LYS A 74 8.37 -3.36 1.20
CA LYS A 74 9.45 -4.16 0.66
C LYS A 74 8.90 -5.03 -0.46
N GLU A 75 9.59 -5.09 -1.56
CA GLU A 75 9.17 -5.91 -2.68
C GLU A 75 9.84 -7.27 -2.57
N ILE A 76 9.06 -8.32 -2.69
CA ILE A 76 9.56 -9.68 -2.58
C ILE A 76 9.14 -10.45 -3.83
N ALA A 77 10.08 -10.90 -4.59
CA ALA A 77 9.79 -11.70 -5.78
C ALA A 77 9.87 -13.17 -5.40
N ILE A 78 8.72 -13.77 -5.18
CA ILE A 78 8.67 -15.16 -4.76
C ILE A 78 9.00 -16.08 -5.92
N ASN A 79 8.45 -15.75 -7.06
CA ASN A 79 8.79 -16.51 -8.25
C ASN A 79 8.63 -15.57 -9.44
N SER A 80 8.89 -16.07 -10.63
CA SER A 80 8.95 -15.19 -11.76
C SER A 80 7.61 -14.58 -12.16
N ASP A 81 6.51 -15.20 -11.73
CA ASP A 81 5.21 -14.71 -12.13
C ASP A 81 4.59 -13.73 -11.17
N LYS A 82 5.03 -13.73 -9.94
CA LYS A 82 4.36 -12.92 -8.94
C LYS A 82 5.32 -12.13 -8.11
N THR A 83 4.95 -10.90 -7.86
CA THR A 83 5.70 -10.03 -6.98
C THR A 83 4.82 -9.73 -5.78
N TYR A 84 5.35 -9.96 -4.61
CA TYR A 84 4.66 -9.65 -3.37
C TYR A 84 5.28 -8.43 -2.75
N TYR A 85 4.47 -7.71 -1.99
CA TYR A 85 4.93 -6.56 -1.24
C TYR A 85 4.64 -6.81 0.23
N ASP A 86 5.55 -6.38 1.07
CA ASP A 86 5.45 -6.65 2.49
C ASP A 86 5.55 -5.35 3.25
N THR A 87 4.67 -5.14 4.23
CA THR A 87 4.71 -3.95 5.05
C THR A 87 5.79 -4.04 6.12
N ASN A 88 6.39 -5.20 6.29
CA ASN A 88 7.46 -5.36 7.26
C ASN A 88 8.77 -4.92 6.66
N THR A 89 9.18 -3.72 6.96
CA THR A 89 10.42 -3.18 6.44
C THR A 89 11.49 -3.11 7.52
N SER A 90 11.26 -3.73 8.65
CA SER A 90 12.25 -3.74 9.70
C SER A 90 13.52 -4.40 9.24
N VAL A 91 14.60 -3.79 9.58
CA VAL A 91 15.88 -4.37 9.24
C VAL A 91 16.47 -4.87 10.51
N HIS A 92 16.71 -6.14 10.53
CA HIS A 92 17.24 -6.65 11.71
C HIS A 92 18.62 -6.85 11.51
N HIS A 93 19.36 -6.20 12.18
CA HIS A 93 20.60 -6.40 11.96
C HIS A 93 21.10 -6.92 13.00
N HIS A 94 21.74 -7.31 13.08
CA HIS A 94 22.26 -7.72 13.91
C HIS A 94 23.25 -7.84 13.87
#